data_a2f1a0605cd624e07c9f5c847ffc6aa5
#
_entry.id   a2f1a0605cd624e07c9f5c847ffc6aa5
#
_cell.length_a   1.000
_cell.length_b   1.000
_cell.length_c   1.000
_cell.angle_alpha   90.00
_cell.angle_beta   90.00
_cell.angle_gamma   90.00
#
_symmetry.space_group_name_H-M   'P 1'
#
loop_
_entity.id
_entity.type
_entity.pdbx_description
1 polymer ?
#
loop_
_entity_poly.entity_id
_entity_poly.type
_entity_poly.pdbx_seq_one_letter_code
_entity_poly.pdbx_strand_id
1 'polypeptide(L)'
;MTVNRDIYIVLTGTGTAFSGIIKWFTKAELNHASIAFDSEMREVYSFGRKKVYNPFIAGLIHENFIHPFYSSTDCAIYQLRVSEEDYDTMYNHVQGMMQNQERYKYHLLGLVGVLLNIRIDRENAYFCSQFVASVLEETTVHPVAKPSCFVTPEDFALSLNAHKIFSGKLSYYMHLSHTAALQSSSLHNPQATNPADYTAARLRLHEERAEGII
;
A
#
# COMPACT_ATOMS: atom_id res chain seq x y z
N MET A 1 -3.02 -4.62 29.59
CA MET A 1 -3.71 -3.83 28.55
C MET A 1 -3.06 -4.22 27.24
N THR A 2 -3.80 -4.86 26.33
CA THR A 2 -3.27 -5.17 25.00
C THR A 2 -3.13 -3.86 24.24
N VAL A 3 -1.90 -3.51 23.89
CA VAL A 3 -1.62 -2.37 22.99
C VAL A 3 -2.11 -2.77 21.61
N ASN A 4 -2.98 -1.95 21.03
CA ASN A 4 -3.46 -2.15 19.66
C ASN A 4 -2.73 -1.20 18.72
N ARG A 5 -2.44 -1.68 17.52
CA ARG A 5 -1.83 -0.94 16.43
C ARG A 5 -2.79 -0.89 15.24
N ASP A 6 -2.61 0.08 14.38
CA ASP A 6 -3.40 0.18 13.16
C ASP A 6 -2.54 -0.22 11.95
N ILE A 7 -3.13 -1.03 11.07
CA ILE A 7 -2.64 -1.27 9.71
C ILE A 7 -3.67 -0.77 8.72
N TYR A 8 -3.24 -0.57 7.48
CA TYR A 8 -4.12 -0.03 6.45
C TYR A 8 -4.04 -0.89 5.20
N ILE A 9 -5.21 -1.22 4.64
CA ILE A 9 -5.30 -1.79 3.30
C ILE A 9 -5.65 -0.67 2.35
N VAL A 10 -4.79 -0.44 1.36
CA VAL A 10 -4.95 0.64 0.38
C VAL A 10 -5.28 0.03 -0.97
N LEU A 11 -6.46 0.33 -1.48
CA LEU A 11 -6.84 -0.05 -2.83
C LEU A 11 -6.67 1.17 -3.74
N THR A 12 -6.01 0.98 -4.89
CA THR A 12 -5.77 2.05 -5.86
C THR A 12 -6.22 1.67 -7.27
N GLY A 13 -6.69 2.68 -8.01
CA GLY A 13 -7.02 2.58 -9.43
C GLY A 13 -5.82 2.99 -10.29
N THR A 14 -4.84 2.11 -10.47
CA THR A 14 -3.69 2.41 -11.33
C THR A 14 -4.08 2.28 -12.80
N GLY A 15 -4.31 3.40 -13.49
CA GLY A 15 -4.78 3.47 -14.89
C GLY A 15 -3.78 3.01 -15.96
N THR A 16 -3.19 1.82 -15.82
CA THR A 16 -2.15 1.31 -16.72
C THR A 16 -2.67 0.20 -17.64
N ALA A 17 -1.91 -0.09 -18.72
CA ALA A 17 -2.26 -1.15 -19.67
C ALA A 17 -2.45 -2.53 -19.01
N PHE A 18 -1.68 -2.81 -17.94
CA PHE A 18 -1.84 -4.03 -17.13
C PHE A 18 -3.13 -4.01 -16.30
N SER A 19 -3.46 -2.84 -15.72
CA SER A 19 -4.75 -2.64 -15.06
C SER A 19 -5.91 -2.67 -16.05
N GLY A 20 -5.67 -2.34 -17.32
CA GLY A 20 -6.65 -2.47 -18.40
C GLY A 20 -7.11 -3.92 -18.61
N ILE A 21 -6.19 -4.87 -18.60
CA ILE A 21 -6.52 -6.30 -18.67
C ILE A 21 -7.27 -6.75 -17.42
N ILE A 22 -6.77 -6.40 -16.23
CA ILE A 22 -7.44 -6.73 -14.96
C ILE A 22 -8.81 -6.03 -14.88
N LYS A 23 -8.88 -4.75 -15.22
CA LYS A 23 -10.12 -3.97 -15.24
C LYS A 23 -11.14 -4.51 -16.25
N TRP A 24 -10.68 -4.99 -17.42
CA TRP A 24 -11.55 -5.63 -18.41
C TRP A 24 -12.18 -6.92 -17.86
N PHE A 25 -11.42 -7.70 -17.09
CA PHE A 25 -11.91 -8.95 -16.49
C PHE A 25 -12.71 -8.72 -15.20
N THR A 26 -12.27 -7.82 -14.30
CA THR A 26 -12.91 -7.66 -12.97
C THR A 26 -13.92 -6.52 -12.92
N LYS A 27 -13.95 -5.62 -13.90
CA LYS A 27 -14.72 -4.37 -13.92
C LYS A 27 -14.49 -3.45 -12.70
N ALA A 28 -13.53 -3.79 -11.84
CA ALA A 28 -13.23 -3.04 -10.63
C ALA A 28 -12.46 -1.75 -10.97
N GLU A 29 -12.91 -0.63 -10.43
CA GLU A 29 -12.23 0.67 -10.57
C GLU A 29 -10.91 0.68 -9.80
N LEU A 30 -10.90 0.07 -8.61
CA LEU A 30 -9.72 -0.10 -7.77
C LEU A 30 -9.19 -1.53 -7.97
N ASN A 31 -8.07 -1.64 -8.66
CA ASN A 31 -7.55 -2.91 -9.17
C ASN A 31 -6.16 -3.29 -8.64
N HIS A 32 -5.65 -2.54 -7.69
CA HIS A 32 -4.39 -2.78 -7.01
C HIS A 32 -4.58 -2.70 -5.50
N ALA A 33 -3.89 -3.57 -4.74
CA ALA A 33 -3.93 -3.64 -3.29
C ALA A 33 -2.54 -3.52 -2.70
N SER A 34 -2.42 -2.73 -1.63
CA SER A 34 -1.21 -2.54 -0.85
C SER A 34 -1.53 -2.64 0.64
N ILE A 35 -0.54 -3.01 1.46
CA ILE A 35 -0.62 -2.94 2.91
C ILE A 35 0.26 -1.80 3.40
N ALA A 36 -0.24 -0.99 4.35
CA ALA A 36 0.53 0.07 4.98
C ALA A 36 0.53 -0.08 6.50
N PHE A 37 1.65 0.30 7.12
CA PHE A 37 1.89 0.16 8.54
C PHE A 37 1.85 1.50 9.30
N ASP A 38 1.52 2.58 8.62
CA ASP A 38 1.31 3.91 9.21
C ASP A 38 0.25 4.71 8.44
N SER A 39 -0.39 5.65 9.13
CA SER A 39 -1.44 6.50 8.57
C SER A 39 -0.94 7.56 7.59
N GLU A 40 0.36 7.86 7.61
CA GLU A 40 0.99 8.81 6.70
C GLU A 40 1.43 8.16 5.38
N MET A 41 1.19 6.83 5.24
CA MET A 41 1.53 6.05 4.05
C MET A 41 3.02 6.12 3.68
N ARG A 42 3.90 6.12 4.70
CA ARG A 42 5.36 6.05 4.51
C ARG A 42 5.83 4.61 4.35
N GLU A 43 5.22 3.69 5.08
CA GLU A 43 5.55 2.26 5.11
C GLU A 43 4.48 1.46 4.33
N VAL A 44 4.48 1.59 2.99
CA VAL A 44 3.50 0.95 2.10
C VAL A 44 4.17 -0.10 1.23
N TYR A 45 3.62 -1.31 1.22
CA TYR A 45 4.21 -2.45 0.52
C TYR A 45 3.19 -3.14 -0.37
N SER A 46 3.65 -3.56 -1.54
CA SER A 46 2.83 -4.34 -2.49
C SER A 46 3.66 -5.18 -3.43
N PHE A 47 2.98 -6.04 -4.17
CA PHE A 47 3.52 -6.59 -5.40
C PHE A 47 3.05 -5.76 -6.58
N GLY A 48 3.94 -4.92 -7.06
CA GLY A 48 3.67 -3.93 -8.10
C GLY A 48 4.84 -3.75 -9.06
N ARG A 49 4.81 -2.67 -9.83
CA ARG A 49 5.86 -2.32 -10.79
C ARG A 49 7.08 -1.77 -10.06
N LYS A 50 8.24 -2.39 -10.29
CA LYS A 50 9.53 -1.88 -9.80
C LYS A 50 9.96 -0.60 -10.54
N LYS A 51 9.45 -0.40 -11.76
CA LYS A 51 9.62 0.85 -12.55
C LYS A 51 8.26 1.36 -12.96
N VAL A 52 7.91 2.57 -12.53
CA VAL A 52 6.58 3.18 -12.69
C VAL A 52 6.06 3.10 -14.13
N TYR A 53 6.94 3.33 -15.11
CA TYR A 53 6.59 3.35 -16.53
C TYR A 53 6.79 2.01 -17.26
N ASN A 54 7.28 0.95 -16.57
CA ASN A 54 7.47 -0.36 -17.17
C ASN A 54 6.67 -1.44 -16.44
N PRO A 55 5.53 -1.88 -16.99
CA PRO A 55 4.67 -2.86 -16.36
C PRO A 55 5.28 -4.28 -16.32
N PHE A 56 6.30 -4.56 -17.14
CA PHE A 56 6.91 -5.90 -17.23
C PHE A 56 7.96 -6.16 -16.15
N ILE A 57 8.44 -5.09 -15.48
CA ILE A 57 9.38 -5.20 -14.37
C ILE A 57 8.59 -5.00 -13.07
N ALA A 58 8.09 -6.11 -12.53
CA ALA A 58 7.22 -6.13 -11.36
C ALA A 58 7.73 -7.13 -10.30
N GLY A 59 7.37 -6.92 -9.05
CA GLY A 59 7.75 -7.73 -7.89
C GLY A 59 7.37 -7.03 -6.60
N LEU A 60 7.95 -7.48 -5.48
CA LEU A 60 7.79 -6.82 -4.19
C LEU A 60 8.43 -5.44 -4.23
N ILE A 61 7.70 -4.42 -3.78
CA ILE A 61 8.15 -3.02 -3.74
C ILE A 61 7.69 -2.33 -2.45
N HIS A 62 8.45 -1.35 -2.03
CA HIS A 62 8.01 -0.28 -1.14
C HIS A 62 7.45 0.85 -2.02
N GLU A 63 6.17 1.18 -1.86
CA GLU A 63 5.49 2.17 -2.70
C GLU A 63 5.77 3.59 -2.22
N ASN A 64 6.04 4.49 -3.15
CA ASN A 64 6.17 5.92 -2.86
C ASN A 64 4.95 6.67 -3.38
N PHE A 65 3.95 6.87 -2.54
CA PHE A 65 2.70 7.55 -2.91
C PHE A 65 2.84 9.06 -3.13
N ILE A 66 3.99 9.66 -2.78
CA ILE A 66 4.32 11.06 -3.09
C ILE A 66 4.74 11.22 -4.55
N HIS A 67 5.11 10.12 -5.23
CA HIS A 67 5.54 10.19 -6.62
C HIS A 67 4.43 10.75 -7.53
N PRO A 68 4.73 11.67 -8.48
CA PRO A 68 3.74 12.31 -9.35
C PRO A 68 2.81 11.37 -10.12
N PHE A 69 3.24 10.13 -10.33
CA PHE A 69 2.43 9.07 -10.92
C PHE A 69 1.09 8.86 -10.19
N TYR A 70 1.08 9.04 -8.86
CA TYR A 70 -0.10 8.82 -8.03
C TYR A 70 -0.99 10.07 -7.87
N SER A 71 -0.62 11.21 -8.45
CA SER A 71 -1.32 12.50 -8.25
C SER A 71 -2.81 12.47 -8.64
N SER A 72 -3.18 11.71 -9.66
CA SER A 72 -4.56 11.56 -10.15
C SER A 72 -5.19 10.21 -9.82
N THR A 73 -4.51 9.37 -9.03
CA THR A 73 -4.95 8.01 -8.69
C THR A 73 -6.13 8.05 -7.72
N ASP A 74 -7.21 7.34 -8.05
CA ASP A 74 -8.30 7.10 -7.12
C ASP A 74 -7.93 5.98 -6.15
N CYS A 75 -8.37 6.12 -4.89
CA CYS A 75 -8.11 5.14 -3.86
C CYS A 75 -9.29 4.96 -2.90
N ALA A 76 -9.28 3.82 -2.20
CA ALA A 76 -10.01 3.59 -0.97
C ALA A 76 -9.05 3.05 0.09
N ILE A 77 -9.15 3.57 1.32
CA ILE A 77 -8.27 3.22 2.43
C ILE A 77 -9.11 2.65 3.55
N TYR A 78 -8.70 1.51 4.05
CA TYR A 78 -9.36 0.76 5.10
C TYR A 78 -8.41 0.61 6.28
N GLN A 79 -8.86 0.97 7.48
CA GLN A 79 -8.08 0.87 8.71
C GLN A 79 -8.51 -0.38 9.48
N LEU A 80 -7.56 -1.20 9.86
CA LEU A 80 -7.75 -2.37 10.70
C LEU A 80 -6.97 -2.20 12.00
N ARG A 81 -7.67 -2.33 13.12
CA ARG A 81 -7.03 -2.36 14.44
C ARG A 81 -6.66 -3.78 14.79
N VAL A 82 -5.39 -4.01 15.04
CA VAL A 82 -4.80 -5.33 15.29
C VAL A 82 -4.06 -5.35 16.64
N SER A 83 -3.77 -6.52 17.16
CA SER A 83 -2.88 -6.64 18.31
C SER A 83 -1.44 -6.21 17.94
N GLU A 84 -0.65 -5.80 18.93
CA GLU A 84 0.78 -5.50 18.72
C GLU A 84 1.53 -6.71 18.18
N GLU A 85 1.20 -7.92 18.67
CA GLU A 85 1.78 -9.18 18.20
C GLU A 85 1.49 -9.44 16.70
N ASP A 86 0.24 -9.27 16.29
CA ASP A 86 -0.15 -9.42 14.88
C ASP A 86 0.54 -8.36 14.00
N TYR A 87 0.61 -7.10 14.48
CA TYR A 87 1.30 -6.03 13.78
C TYR A 87 2.78 -6.38 13.56
N ASP A 88 3.49 -6.77 14.63
CA ASP A 88 4.91 -7.11 14.56
C ASP A 88 5.16 -8.33 13.68
N THR A 89 4.28 -9.34 13.73
CA THR A 89 4.34 -10.51 12.85
C THR A 89 4.25 -10.10 11.38
N MET A 90 3.24 -9.31 11.01
CA MET A 90 3.06 -8.82 9.64
C MET A 90 4.24 -7.95 9.20
N TYR A 91 4.65 -7.00 10.03
CA TYR A 91 5.71 -6.07 9.70
C TYR A 91 7.04 -6.80 9.50
N ASN A 92 7.41 -7.67 10.44
CA ASN A 92 8.66 -8.46 10.35
C ASN A 92 8.64 -9.41 9.14
N HIS A 93 7.50 -10.04 8.82
CA HIS A 93 7.35 -10.86 7.63
C HIS A 93 7.63 -10.05 6.36
N VAL A 94 6.99 -8.88 6.22
CA VAL A 94 7.21 -7.99 5.07
C VAL A 94 8.65 -7.49 4.99
N GLN A 95 9.27 -7.10 6.12
CA GLN A 95 10.68 -6.68 6.14
C GLN A 95 11.62 -7.81 5.74
N GLY A 96 11.37 -9.04 6.20
CA GLY A 96 12.12 -10.22 5.79
C GLY A 96 12.03 -10.50 4.28
N MET A 97 10.84 -10.33 3.70
CA MET A 97 10.63 -10.40 2.26
C MET A 97 11.38 -9.27 1.52
N MET A 98 11.36 -8.04 2.03
CA MET A 98 12.04 -6.88 1.43
C MET A 98 13.57 -7.04 1.41
N GLN A 99 14.16 -7.61 2.46
CA GLN A 99 15.60 -7.93 2.50
C GLN A 99 16.00 -8.93 1.41
N ASN A 100 15.07 -9.75 0.96
CA ASN A 100 15.27 -10.78 -0.06
C ASN A 100 14.42 -10.55 -1.32
N GLN A 101 14.06 -9.28 -1.61
CA GLN A 101 13.08 -8.92 -2.64
C GLN A 101 13.37 -9.47 -4.05
N GLU A 102 14.63 -9.81 -4.33
CA GLU A 102 15.04 -10.36 -5.65
C GLU A 102 14.53 -11.79 -5.87
N ARG A 103 14.26 -12.52 -4.79
CA ARG A 103 13.68 -13.88 -4.85
C ARG A 103 12.20 -13.86 -5.21
N TYR A 104 11.51 -12.75 -4.94
CA TYR A 104 10.08 -12.61 -5.11
C TYR A 104 9.73 -12.01 -6.47
N LYS A 105 8.84 -12.69 -7.20
CA LYS A 105 8.45 -12.33 -8.57
C LYS A 105 6.96 -12.06 -8.67
N TYR A 106 6.57 -11.24 -9.64
CA TYR A 106 5.16 -11.00 -9.90
C TYR A 106 4.51 -12.23 -10.56
N HIS A 107 3.37 -12.64 -10.01
CA HIS A 107 2.66 -13.87 -10.41
C HIS A 107 1.58 -13.59 -11.47
N LEU A 108 1.98 -13.31 -12.71
CA LEU A 108 1.03 -13.09 -13.80
C LEU A 108 0.09 -14.27 -14.08
N LEU A 109 0.62 -15.49 -14.03
CA LEU A 109 -0.18 -16.70 -14.23
C LEU A 109 -1.19 -16.92 -13.09
N GLY A 110 -0.88 -16.45 -11.87
CA GLY A 110 -1.82 -16.49 -10.76
C GLY A 110 -3.06 -15.63 -11.00
N LEU A 111 -2.91 -14.46 -11.66
CA LEU A 111 -4.07 -13.66 -12.06
C LEU A 111 -4.99 -14.40 -13.04
N VAL A 112 -4.42 -15.13 -13.99
CA VAL A 112 -5.19 -15.99 -14.90
C VAL A 112 -5.88 -17.11 -14.11
N GLY A 113 -5.20 -17.68 -13.12
CA GLY A 113 -5.76 -18.68 -12.22
C GLY A 113 -6.98 -18.17 -11.46
N VAL A 114 -6.92 -16.94 -10.93
CA VAL A 114 -8.07 -16.29 -10.26
C VAL A 114 -9.28 -16.20 -11.21
N LEU A 115 -9.05 -15.77 -12.45
CA LEU A 115 -10.10 -15.63 -13.45
C LEU A 115 -10.77 -16.95 -13.82
N LEU A 116 -9.98 -18.01 -13.88
CA LEU A 116 -10.46 -19.35 -14.25
C LEU A 116 -10.89 -20.19 -13.04
N ASN A 117 -10.78 -19.62 -11.82
CA ASN A 117 -10.98 -20.33 -10.55
C ASN A 117 -10.09 -21.59 -10.43
N ILE A 118 -8.87 -21.50 -10.94
CA ILE A 118 -7.86 -22.55 -10.92
C ILE A 118 -6.71 -22.11 -10.02
N ARG A 119 -6.38 -22.93 -9.01
CA ARG A 119 -5.23 -22.68 -8.17
C ARG A 119 -3.95 -22.91 -8.97
N ILE A 120 -3.16 -21.86 -9.16
CA ILE A 120 -1.84 -21.93 -9.78
C ILE A 120 -0.83 -21.47 -8.74
N ASP A 121 -0.17 -22.43 -8.11
CA ASP A 121 0.87 -22.13 -7.12
C ASP A 121 2.24 -21.97 -7.79
N ARG A 122 2.94 -20.93 -7.39
CA ARG A 122 4.34 -20.71 -7.74
C ARG A 122 5.07 -20.15 -6.54
N GLU A 123 6.12 -20.84 -6.16
CA GLU A 123 6.94 -20.44 -5.02
C GLU A 123 7.52 -19.03 -5.22
N ASN A 124 7.48 -18.22 -4.16
CA ASN A 124 7.97 -16.83 -4.13
C ASN A 124 7.38 -15.93 -5.23
N ALA A 125 6.16 -16.20 -5.67
CA ALA A 125 5.49 -15.41 -6.68
C ALA A 125 4.09 -15.03 -6.20
N TYR A 126 3.80 -13.72 -6.22
CA TYR A 126 2.54 -13.14 -5.76
C TYR A 126 2.04 -12.10 -6.74
N PHE A 127 0.74 -11.91 -6.80
CA PHE A 127 0.12 -10.67 -7.30
C PHE A 127 -0.32 -9.80 -6.10
N CYS A 128 -0.70 -8.55 -6.34
CA CYS A 128 -0.87 -7.55 -5.30
C CYS A 128 -1.80 -7.97 -4.15
N SER A 129 -3.02 -8.38 -4.44
CA SER A 129 -3.99 -8.78 -3.42
C SER A 129 -3.68 -10.13 -2.78
N GLN A 130 -3.04 -11.07 -3.51
CA GLN A 130 -2.52 -12.31 -2.94
C GLN A 130 -1.47 -12.03 -1.87
N PHE A 131 -0.53 -11.12 -2.14
CA PHE A 131 0.49 -10.72 -1.16
C PHE A 131 -0.15 -10.15 0.10
N VAL A 132 -1.05 -9.18 -0.05
CA VAL A 132 -1.73 -8.59 1.12
C VAL A 132 -2.47 -9.66 1.93
N ALA A 133 -3.20 -10.56 1.24
CA ALA A 133 -3.91 -11.64 1.91
C ALA A 133 -2.94 -12.62 2.62
N SER A 134 -1.81 -12.97 1.99
CA SER A 134 -0.82 -13.88 2.60
C SER A 134 -0.16 -13.29 3.85
N VAL A 135 0.09 -11.97 3.87
CA VAL A 135 0.60 -11.28 5.08
C VAL A 135 -0.42 -11.34 6.21
N LEU A 136 -1.71 -11.19 5.91
CA LEU A 136 -2.78 -11.30 6.90
C LEU A 136 -2.98 -12.75 7.38
N GLU A 137 -2.79 -13.76 6.51
CA GLU A 137 -2.90 -15.17 6.88
C GLU A 137 -1.89 -15.61 7.96
N GLU A 138 -0.77 -14.90 8.14
CA GLU A 138 0.22 -15.15 9.19
C GLU A 138 -0.26 -14.75 10.60
N THR A 139 -1.44 -14.15 10.73
CA THR A 139 -1.97 -13.54 11.95
C THR A 139 -3.38 -14.03 12.27
N THR A 140 -4.00 -13.47 13.31
CA THR A 140 -5.41 -13.73 13.64
C THR A 140 -6.40 -12.94 12.79
N VAL A 141 -5.91 -12.06 11.90
CA VAL A 141 -6.70 -11.11 11.12
C VAL A 141 -7.06 -11.68 9.74
N HIS A 142 -8.25 -12.22 9.60
CA HIS A 142 -8.73 -12.84 8.36
C HIS A 142 -9.96 -12.12 7.79
N PRO A 143 -9.81 -10.94 7.18
CA PRO A 143 -10.96 -10.16 6.71
C PRO A 143 -11.67 -10.78 5.50
N VAL A 144 -10.99 -11.64 4.75
CA VAL A 144 -11.54 -12.31 3.56
C VAL A 144 -11.53 -13.81 3.75
N ALA A 145 -12.69 -14.44 3.70
CA ALA A 145 -12.86 -15.89 3.86
C ALA A 145 -12.54 -16.67 2.57
N LYS A 146 -11.38 -16.43 1.97
CA LYS A 146 -10.88 -17.12 0.77
C LYS A 146 -9.39 -17.41 0.93
N PRO A 147 -8.84 -18.49 0.34
CA PRO A 147 -7.39 -18.67 0.22
C PRO A 147 -6.75 -17.47 -0.47
N SER A 148 -5.59 -17.02 0.00
CA SER A 148 -4.89 -15.81 -0.50
C SER A 148 -4.72 -15.80 -2.02
N CYS A 149 -4.49 -16.98 -2.62
CA CYS A 149 -4.32 -17.12 -4.08
C CYS A 149 -5.58 -16.79 -4.90
N PHE A 150 -6.75 -16.64 -4.28
CA PHE A 150 -8.01 -16.25 -4.93
C PHE A 150 -8.54 -14.89 -4.49
N VAL A 151 -7.83 -14.21 -3.57
CA VAL A 151 -8.27 -12.90 -3.07
C VAL A 151 -8.01 -11.81 -4.12
N THR A 152 -9.04 -11.06 -4.43
CA THR A 152 -9.00 -9.90 -5.34
C THR A 152 -9.05 -8.58 -4.55
N PRO A 153 -8.68 -7.44 -5.13
CA PRO A 153 -8.89 -6.13 -4.51
C PRO A 153 -10.38 -5.87 -4.18
N GLU A 154 -11.31 -6.38 -5.01
CA GLU A 154 -12.74 -6.24 -4.78
C GLU A 154 -13.21 -7.02 -3.53
N ASP A 155 -12.63 -8.19 -3.26
CA ASP A 155 -12.92 -8.95 -2.04
C ASP A 155 -12.56 -8.14 -0.79
N PHE A 156 -11.43 -7.42 -0.79
CA PHE A 156 -11.09 -6.49 0.28
C PHE A 156 -12.09 -5.33 0.38
N ALA A 157 -12.47 -4.73 -0.76
CA ALA A 157 -13.43 -3.64 -0.78
C ALA A 157 -14.78 -4.02 -0.16
N LEU A 158 -15.25 -5.24 -0.42
CA LEU A 158 -16.50 -5.76 0.12
C LEU A 158 -16.38 -6.12 1.60
N SER A 159 -15.36 -6.89 1.96
CA SER A 159 -15.17 -7.40 3.32
C SER A 159 -14.82 -6.29 4.33
N LEU A 160 -14.08 -5.27 3.91
CA LEU A 160 -13.61 -4.18 4.75
C LEU A 160 -14.44 -2.91 4.66
N ASN A 161 -15.62 -2.96 4.01
CA ASN A 161 -16.40 -1.72 3.78
C ASN A 161 -16.73 -0.95 5.07
N ALA A 162 -16.99 -1.66 6.18
CA ALA A 162 -17.22 -1.04 7.49
C ALA A 162 -15.97 -0.38 8.11
N HIS A 163 -14.77 -0.71 7.61
CA HIS A 163 -13.48 -0.20 8.07
C HIS A 163 -12.92 0.88 7.13
N LYS A 164 -13.69 1.32 6.14
CA LYS A 164 -13.26 2.32 5.18
C LYS A 164 -13.20 3.71 5.83
N ILE A 165 -11.99 4.29 5.86
CA ILE A 165 -11.74 5.61 6.43
C ILE A 165 -11.64 6.71 5.38
N PHE A 166 -11.35 6.35 4.11
CA PHE A 166 -11.22 7.31 3.03
C PHE A 166 -11.59 6.70 1.68
N SER A 167 -12.13 7.54 0.79
CA SER A 167 -12.32 7.23 -0.62
C SER A 167 -12.21 8.52 -1.44
N GLY A 168 -11.37 8.52 -2.48
CA GLY A 168 -11.14 9.71 -3.32
C GLY A 168 -9.74 9.72 -3.94
N LYS A 169 -9.22 10.90 -4.23
CA LYS A 169 -7.85 11.03 -4.78
C LYS A 169 -6.80 10.75 -3.72
N LEU A 170 -5.84 9.87 -4.04
CA LEU A 170 -4.75 9.51 -3.13
C LEU A 170 -3.94 10.74 -2.71
N SER A 171 -3.67 11.66 -3.64
CA SER A 171 -2.97 12.91 -3.34
C SER A 171 -3.68 13.77 -2.29
N TYR A 172 -5.01 13.74 -2.24
CA TYR A 172 -5.77 14.46 -1.24
C TYR A 172 -5.63 13.81 0.15
N TYR A 173 -5.68 12.47 0.23
CA TYR A 173 -5.41 11.77 1.48
C TYR A 173 -4.00 12.07 2.00
N MET A 174 -2.99 12.00 1.14
CA MET A 174 -1.59 12.30 1.51
C MET A 174 -1.44 13.72 2.06
N HIS A 175 -2.18 14.70 1.51
CA HIS A 175 -2.17 16.06 2.03
C HIS A 175 -2.84 16.14 3.42
N LEU A 176 -3.97 15.48 3.62
CA LEU A 176 -4.69 15.46 4.90
C LEU A 176 -3.86 14.79 6.00
N SER A 177 -3.29 13.61 5.74
CA SER A 177 -2.51 12.84 6.71
C SER A 177 -1.25 13.61 7.14
N HIS A 178 -0.55 14.24 6.19
CA HIS A 178 0.62 15.07 6.49
C HIS A 178 0.26 16.29 7.33
N THR A 179 -0.86 16.96 7.03
CA THR A 179 -1.32 18.13 7.81
C THR A 179 -1.68 17.72 9.25
N ALA A 180 -2.36 16.60 9.43
CA ALA A 180 -2.71 16.07 10.74
C ALA A 180 -1.46 15.72 11.56
N ALA A 181 -0.44 15.11 10.95
CA ALA A 181 0.82 14.79 11.60
C ALA A 181 1.58 16.05 12.06
N LEU A 182 1.59 17.13 11.26
CA LEU A 182 2.19 18.40 11.65
C LEU A 182 1.45 19.06 12.83
N GLN A 183 0.13 18.99 12.86
CA GLN A 183 -0.66 19.51 13.98
C GLN A 183 -0.43 18.74 15.27
N SER A 184 -0.35 17.41 15.21
CA SER A 184 -0.07 16.59 16.39
C SER A 184 1.34 16.82 16.95
N SER A 185 2.34 17.02 16.10
CA SER A 185 3.71 17.34 16.51
C SER A 185 3.83 18.73 17.14
N SER A 186 3.09 19.72 16.67
CA SER A 186 3.07 21.09 17.23
C SER A 186 2.41 21.15 18.61
N LEU A 187 1.44 20.30 18.90
CA LEU A 187 0.80 20.19 20.22
C LEU A 187 1.73 19.57 21.28
N HIS A 188 2.70 18.74 20.87
CA HIS A 188 3.67 18.12 21.77
C HIS A 188 4.95 18.96 22.01
N ASN A 189 5.20 19.99 21.20
CA ASN A 189 6.35 20.90 21.36
C ASN A 189 5.97 22.36 21.08
N PRO A 190 5.41 23.07 22.07
CA PRO A 190 4.94 24.47 21.92
C PRO A 190 6.04 25.50 21.60
N GLN A 191 7.34 25.09 21.62
CA GLN A 191 8.46 25.99 21.39
C GLN A 191 9.04 25.98 19.97
N ALA A 192 8.51 25.11 19.07
CA ALA A 192 9.00 24.99 17.68
C ALA A 192 8.00 25.61 16.70
N THR A 193 7.76 26.92 16.76
CA THR A 193 6.85 27.58 15.81
C THR A 193 7.38 28.92 15.34
N ASN A 194 8.15 28.91 14.27
CA ASN A 194 8.14 30.02 13.33
C ASN A 194 7.76 29.47 11.94
N PRO A 195 6.60 29.88 11.34
CA PRO A 195 6.19 29.43 10.00
C PRO A 195 7.25 29.69 8.91
N ALA A 196 8.14 30.65 9.13
CA ALA A 196 9.23 30.97 8.21
C ALA A 196 10.29 29.87 8.10
N ASP A 197 10.51 29.08 9.15
CA ASP A 197 11.53 28.01 9.16
C ASP A 197 11.10 26.81 8.30
N TYR A 198 9.79 26.54 8.19
CA TYR A 198 9.25 25.47 7.35
C TYR A 198 9.39 25.77 5.85
N THR A 199 9.27 27.05 5.47
CA THR A 199 9.43 27.47 4.08
C THR A 199 10.90 27.36 3.64
N ALA A 200 11.83 27.70 4.51
CA ALA A 200 13.28 27.61 4.26
C ALA A 200 13.76 26.16 4.17
N ALA A 201 13.26 25.26 5.04
CA ALA A 201 13.59 23.84 4.99
C ALA A 201 13.06 23.17 3.71
N ARG A 202 11.86 23.56 3.24
CA ARG A 202 11.26 23.06 2.01
C ARG A 202 12.01 23.50 0.76
N LEU A 203 12.52 24.73 0.74
CA LEU A 203 13.33 25.26 -0.36
C LEU A 203 14.69 24.54 -0.44
N ARG A 204 15.34 24.26 0.69
CA ARG A 204 16.62 23.51 0.72
C ARG A 204 16.47 22.08 0.20
N LEU A 205 15.40 21.36 0.58
CA LEU A 205 15.11 20.01 0.07
C LEU A 205 14.82 20.00 -1.43
N HIS A 206 14.28 21.07 -1.99
CA HIS A 206 14.08 21.20 -3.44
C HIS A 206 15.40 21.50 -4.18
N GLU A 207 16.27 22.30 -3.60
CA GLU A 207 17.60 22.62 -4.16
C GLU A 207 18.53 21.41 -4.14
N GLU A 208 18.62 20.67 -3.03
CA GLU A 208 19.42 19.45 -2.91
C GLU A 208 18.97 18.33 -3.88
N ARG A 209 17.67 18.24 -4.19
CA ARG A 209 17.15 17.31 -5.21
C ARG A 209 17.41 17.78 -6.64
N ALA A 210 17.46 19.09 -6.89
CA ALA A 210 17.76 19.63 -8.20
C ALA A 210 19.25 19.47 -8.55
N GLU A 211 20.13 19.42 -7.54
CA GLU A 211 21.58 19.24 -7.69
C GLU A 211 22.04 17.77 -7.69
N GLY A 212 21.12 16.81 -7.56
CA GLY A 212 21.42 15.39 -7.70
C GLY A 212 22.27 14.80 -6.56
N ILE A 213 22.22 15.38 -5.35
CA ILE A 213 23.04 14.98 -4.20
C ILE A 213 22.36 13.90 -3.34
N ILE A 214 21.05 13.60 -3.59
CA ILE A 214 20.32 12.46 -2.96
C ILE A 214 19.43 11.75 -3.98
#